data_c3141490c95cd8ea3406913f55eb7666
#
_entry.id   c3141490c95cd8ea3406913f55eb7666
#
_cell.length_a   1.000
_cell.length_b   1.000
_cell.length_c   1.000
_cell.angle_alpha   90.00
_cell.angle_beta   90.00
_cell.angle_gamma   90.00
#
_symmetry.space_group_name_H-M   'P 1'
#
loop_
_entity.id
_entity.type
_entity.pdbx_description
1 polymer ?
#
loop_
_entity_poly.entity_id
_entity_poly.type
_entity_poly.pdbx_seq_one_letter_code
_entity_poly.pdbx_strand_id
1 'polypeptide(L)'
;MARIKGGMNAKKKHNRTLKLAKGYRGARSKQYRVAKQSVMRALTSAYAGRKQRKRQMRQLWIARINAAARLNGLSYSKFMHGLKLAE
;
A
#
# COMPACT_ATOMS: atom_id res chain seq x y z
N MET A 1 -27.33 33.06 -25.77
CA MET A 1 -26.54 32.35 -24.82
C MET A 1 -25.29 31.73 -25.43
N ALA A 2 -24.16 31.87 -24.73
CA ALA A 2 -22.93 31.25 -25.20
C ALA A 2 -22.98 29.77 -24.98
N ARG A 3 -22.62 29.00 -25.99
CA ARG A 3 -22.52 27.55 -25.89
C ARG A 3 -21.16 27.18 -25.35
N ILE A 4 -21.14 26.39 -24.26
CA ILE A 4 -19.89 25.92 -23.64
C ILE A 4 -19.80 24.42 -23.82
N LYS A 5 -18.81 23.95 -24.60
CA LYS A 5 -18.58 22.52 -24.78
C LYS A 5 -17.70 22.00 -23.67
N GLY A 6 -18.20 21.07 -22.91
CA GLY A 6 -17.42 20.38 -21.87
C GLY A 6 -16.95 21.26 -20.71
N GLY A 7 -17.67 22.37 -20.45
CA GLY A 7 -17.26 23.36 -19.48
C GLY A 7 -17.04 22.82 -18.06
N MET A 8 -17.87 21.87 -17.62
CA MET A 8 -17.78 21.32 -16.28
C MET A 8 -17.03 19.98 -16.22
N ASN A 9 -16.76 19.39 -17.36
CA ASN A 9 -16.15 18.05 -17.38
C ASN A 9 -14.75 18.02 -16.77
N ALA A 10 -13.90 18.96 -17.19
CA ALA A 10 -12.54 19.05 -16.69
C ALA A 10 -12.54 19.37 -15.20
N LYS A 11 -13.39 20.29 -14.76
CA LYS A 11 -13.49 20.69 -13.37
C LYS A 11 -13.92 19.52 -12.48
N LYS A 12 -14.88 18.72 -12.94
CA LYS A 12 -15.33 17.55 -12.21
C LYS A 12 -14.21 16.53 -12.03
N LYS A 13 -13.44 16.28 -13.08
CA LYS A 13 -12.30 15.38 -13.01
C LYS A 13 -11.23 15.90 -12.07
N HIS A 14 -10.95 17.20 -12.13
CA HIS A 14 -9.98 17.83 -11.24
C HIS A 14 -10.42 17.73 -9.78
N ASN A 15 -11.72 17.96 -9.53
CA ASN A 15 -12.25 17.90 -8.16
C ASN A 15 -12.16 16.49 -7.58
N ARG A 16 -12.36 15.46 -8.38
CA ARG A 16 -12.21 14.07 -7.91
C ARG A 16 -10.80 13.82 -7.42
N THR A 17 -9.81 14.24 -8.20
CA THR A 17 -8.41 14.06 -7.84
C THR A 17 -8.05 14.86 -6.60
N LEU A 18 -8.49 16.11 -6.54
CA LEU A 18 -8.24 16.98 -5.39
C LEU A 18 -8.89 16.45 -4.12
N LYS A 19 -10.05 15.84 -4.26
CA LYS A 19 -10.73 15.21 -3.11
C LYS A 19 -9.90 14.09 -2.53
N LEU A 20 -9.28 13.28 -3.39
CA LEU A 20 -8.39 12.21 -2.95
C LEU A 20 -7.10 12.76 -2.34
N ALA A 21 -6.70 13.97 -2.70
CA ALA A 21 -5.48 14.60 -2.20
C ALA A 21 -5.71 15.44 -0.94
N LYS A 22 -6.90 15.44 -0.38
CA LYS A 22 -7.18 16.18 0.85
C LYS A 22 -6.23 15.74 1.96
N GLY A 23 -5.68 16.70 2.67
CA GLY A 23 -4.74 16.44 3.74
C GLY A 23 -3.29 16.41 3.29
N TYR A 24 -3.03 16.46 1.99
CA TYR A 24 -1.67 16.53 1.48
C TYR A 24 -1.08 17.92 1.77
N ARG A 25 0.23 17.97 1.89
CA ARG A 25 0.93 19.21 2.25
C ARG A 25 1.07 20.15 1.06
N GLY A 26 0.85 21.45 1.33
CA GLY A 26 1.12 22.52 0.39
C GLY A 26 0.35 22.41 -0.91
N ALA A 27 1.02 22.64 -2.02
CA ALA A 27 0.43 22.61 -3.35
C ALA A 27 -0.13 21.23 -3.74
N ARG A 28 0.34 20.18 -3.08
CA ARG A 28 -0.12 18.81 -3.38
C ARG A 28 -1.61 18.63 -3.11
N SER A 29 -2.18 19.40 -2.19
CA SER A 29 -3.61 19.33 -1.90
C SER A 29 -4.44 20.32 -2.72
N LYS A 30 -3.82 21.32 -3.34
CA LYS A 30 -4.53 22.43 -3.98
C LYS A 30 -4.34 22.53 -5.49
N GLN A 31 -3.14 22.27 -5.99
CA GLN A 31 -2.85 22.37 -7.42
C GLN A 31 -3.07 21.02 -8.08
N TYR A 32 -3.95 21.00 -9.09
CA TYR A 32 -4.34 19.75 -9.76
C TYR A 32 -3.15 18.98 -10.31
N ARG A 33 -2.23 19.68 -10.99
CA ARG A 33 -1.08 19.03 -11.62
C ARG A 33 -0.25 18.25 -10.60
N VAL A 34 0.05 18.89 -9.48
CA VAL A 34 0.84 18.29 -8.42
C VAL A 34 0.02 17.23 -7.68
N ALA A 35 -1.25 17.53 -7.41
CA ALA A 35 -2.16 16.62 -6.72
C ALA A 35 -2.35 15.33 -7.53
N LYS A 36 -2.49 15.44 -8.85
CA LYS A 36 -2.64 14.27 -9.71
C LYS A 36 -1.44 13.33 -9.60
N GLN A 37 -0.24 13.89 -9.68
CA GLN A 37 0.99 13.11 -9.54
C GLN A 37 1.08 12.45 -8.17
N SER A 38 0.75 13.20 -7.14
CA SER A 38 0.80 12.69 -5.75
C SER A 38 -0.21 11.57 -5.54
N VAL A 39 -1.42 11.72 -6.06
CA VAL A 39 -2.46 10.70 -5.96
C VAL A 39 -2.06 9.43 -6.71
N MET A 40 -1.52 9.56 -7.92
CA MET A 40 -1.05 8.41 -8.68
C MET A 40 0.05 7.66 -7.91
N ARG A 41 0.96 8.40 -7.30
CA ARG A 41 2.02 7.81 -6.49
C ARG A 41 1.45 7.13 -5.25
N ALA A 42 0.46 7.75 -4.61
CA ALA A 42 -0.20 7.18 -3.44
C ALA A 42 -0.87 5.85 -3.78
N LEU A 43 -1.57 5.78 -4.89
CA LEU A 43 -2.27 4.57 -5.30
C LEU A 43 -1.30 3.44 -5.67
N THR A 44 -0.23 3.77 -6.39
CA THR A 44 0.79 2.76 -6.74
C THR A 44 1.52 2.28 -5.51
N SER A 45 1.84 3.16 -4.57
CA SER A 45 2.48 2.80 -3.31
C SER A 45 1.56 1.93 -2.45
N ALA A 46 0.26 2.24 -2.44
CA ALA A 46 -0.72 1.44 -1.71
C ALA A 46 -0.80 0.02 -2.26
N TYR A 47 -0.79 -0.12 -3.59
CA TYR A 47 -0.80 -1.44 -4.23
C TYR A 47 0.43 -2.26 -3.84
N ALA A 48 1.62 -1.65 -3.99
CA ALA A 48 2.86 -2.30 -3.63
C ALA A 48 2.91 -2.61 -2.13
N GLY A 49 2.42 -1.69 -1.30
CA GLY A 49 2.39 -1.83 0.15
C GLY A 49 1.51 -2.97 0.62
N ARG A 50 0.36 -3.15 -0.02
CA ARG A 50 -0.51 -4.28 0.33
C ARG A 50 0.15 -5.62 0.05
N LYS A 51 0.91 -5.72 -1.05
CA LYS A 51 1.66 -6.94 -1.37
C LYS A 51 2.83 -7.13 -0.40
N GLN A 52 3.54 -6.06 -0.08
CA GLN A 52 4.66 -6.12 0.86
C GLN A 52 4.18 -6.48 2.26
N ARG A 53 2.97 -6.07 2.64
CA ARG A 53 2.42 -6.40 3.96
C ARG A 53 2.34 -7.91 4.17
N LYS A 54 1.93 -8.65 3.15
CA LYS A 54 1.90 -10.11 3.24
C LYS A 54 3.30 -10.67 3.51
N ARG A 55 4.28 -10.16 2.78
CA ARG A 55 5.68 -10.59 2.95
C ARG A 55 6.22 -10.21 4.33
N GLN A 56 5.90 -9.00 4.78
CA GLN A 56 6.35 -8.51 6.09
C GLN A 56 5.75 -9.32 7.22
N MET A 57 4.47 -9.65 7.14
CA MET A 57 3.84 -10.49 8.14
C MET A 57 4.44 -11.89 8.17
N ARG A 58 4.74 -12.45 7.00
CA ARG A 58 5.38 -13.75 6.93
C ARG A 58 6.77 -13.73 7.56
N GLN A 59 7.53 -12.67 7.29
CA GLN A 59 8.85 -12.51 7.92
C GLN A 59 8.74 -12.43 9.44
N LEU A 60 7.75 -11.70 9.92
CA LEU A 60 7.52 -11.58 11.36
C LEU A 60 7.15 -12.94 11.97
N TRP A 61 6.27 -13.67 11.31
CA TRP A 61 5.87 -15.00 11.77
C TRP A 61 7.07 -15.96 11.82
N ILE A 62 7.90 -15.92 10.77
CA ILE A 62 9.11 -16.75 10.72
C ILE A 62 10.05 -16.42 11.87
N ALA A 63 10.24 -15.12 12.16
CA ALA A 63 11.09 -14.69 13.26
C ALA A 63 10.56 -15.18 14.61
N ARG A 64 9.26 -15.07 14.82
CA ARG A 64 8.63 -15.52 16.07
C ARG A 64 8.68 -17.03 16.22
N ILE A 65 8.40 -17.75 15.14
CA ILE A 65 8.47 -19.22 15.16
C ILE A 65 9.89 -19.68 15.41
N ASN A 66 10.87 -19.03 14.77
CA ASN A 66 12.27 -19.36 14.96
C ASN A 66 12.70 -19.15 16.40
N ALA A 67 12.28 -18.03 17.02
CA ALA A 67 12.59 -17.76 18.42
C ALA A 67 12.02 -18.84 19.33
N ALA A 68 10.77 -19.21 19.13
CA ALA A 68 10.12 -20.26 19.92
C ALA A 68 10.79 -21.62 19.71
N ALA A 69 11.14 -21.94 18.46
CA ALA A 69 11.81 -23.19 18.15
C ALA A 69 13.17 -23.30 18.83
N ARG A 70 13.92 -22.19 18.86
CA ARG A 70 15.23 -22.16 19.53
C ARG A 70 15.12 -22.37 21.03
N LEU A 71 14.06 -21.85 21.64
CA LEU A 71 13.79 -22.07 23.05
C LEU A 71 13.61 -23.56 23.36
N ASN A 72 13.13 -24.31 22.35
CA ASN A 72 12.92 -25.76 22.49
C ASN A 72 14.06 -26.59 21.88
N GLY A 73 15.18 -25.94 21.56
CA GLY A 73 16.36 -26.62 21.06
C GLY A 73 16.37 -26.91 19.57
N LEU A 74 15.44 -26.30 18.81
CA LEU A 74 15.34 -26.52 17.37
C LEU A 74 15.62 -25.22 16.60
N SER A 75 16.10 -25.35 15.36
CA SER A 75 16.13 -24.22 14.44
C SER A 75 14.80 -24.16 13.67
N TYR A 76 14.54 -23.01 13.03
CA TYR A 76 13.35 -22.86 12.22
C TYR A 76 13.27 -23.92 11.12
N SER A 77 14.38 -24.15 10.44
CA SER A 77 14.43 -25.12 9.34
C SER A 77 14.09 -26.53 9.82
N LYS A 78 14.64 -26.94 10.95
CA LYS A 78 14.37 -28.26 11.52
C LYS A 78 12.94 -28.39 11.96
N PHE A 79 12.38 -27.32 12.57
CA PHE A 79 10.99 -27.30 13.02
C PHE A 79 10.04 -27.46 11.83
N MET A 80 10.24 -26.69 10.75
CA MET A 80 9.39 -26.74 9.57
C MET A 80 9.52 -28.09 8.85
N HIS A 81 10.72 -28.67 8.83
CA HIS A 81 10.93 -29.98 8.24
C HIS A 81 10.15 -31.03 9.03
N GLY A 82 10.18 -30.95 10.34
CA GLY A 82 9.44 -31.87 11.22
C GLY A 82 7.94 -31.79 11.02
N LEU A 83 7.40 -30.56 10.90
CA LEU A 83 5.98 -30.36 10.62
C LEU A 83 5.58 -30.97 9.28
N LYS A 84 6.42 -30.82 8.27
CA LYS A 84 6.17 -31.36 6.95
C LYS A 84 6.11 -32.89 6.98
N LEU A 85 7.01 -33.51 7.74
CA LEU A 85 7.03 -34.95 7.90
C LEU A 85 5.84 -35.48 8.68
N ALA A 86 5.29 -34.65 9.57
CA ALA A 86 4.17 -35.04 10.45
C ALA A 86 2.81 -34.99 9.74
N GLU A 87 2.72 -34.34 8.59
CA GLU A 87 1.46 -34.27 7.84
C GLU A 87 1.09 -35.60 7.20
#